data_7a070b677daeb735b77619aed972898c
#
_entry.id   7a070b677daeb735b77619aed972898c
#
_cell.length_a   1.000
_cell.length_b   1.000
_cell.length_c   1.000
_cell.angle_alpha   90.00
_cell.angle_beta   90.00
_cell.angle_gamma   90.00
#
_symmetry.space_group_name_H-M   'P 1'
#
loop_
_entity.id
_entity.type
_entity.pdbx_description
1 polymer ?
#
loop_
_entity_poly.entity_id
_entity_poly.type
_entity_poly.pdbx_seq_one_letter_code
_entity_poly.pdbx_strand_id
1 'polypeptide(L)'
;MTLWHEYIEQHARQRPKAPAFGDSGGARWTYGDLARACNALRTHLADLGVGPGDRVMLLCENCCAAVAALFATSQLGAVAVPVNARMRAPEVDRILAHAQPAAVLLTAAASPDAAAHASRLGAQRVEGDFGCLHVVSQDAGGKSCAQIPEGLAVLLYTTGTTGDPKGVMLSHDNLSFGGGASARLRDMTTEDVVYGVLPLSHVFGLASVLTASVMIGAEVRLETRFTAERFYQELRSGVTLVSAVPQMHALVMQYAKEQGLDHLGSPDLRYVSSGAAPLDPDWKRRAEAFYGVALQNGYGMTEATAGICATRNRLGDSDTSVGPPLPGVDVRLDQSVPGGGAGVGEICLRGGNVMLGYFGNPEATQAVLDPAGWLRSGDMGRLDESGNLHIDGRAKELIIHGGFNVFPPEVEAALNAHPQVIQSAVVGRPQGGDEQVIAFVQVAVGDEPKVDELRAFVAEQLAGYKRPGLIILTDQLPAAPTGKILKHMLLTHFADQLT
;
A
#
# COMPACT_ATOMS: atom_id res chain seq x y z
N MET A 1 8.15 -19.83 -15.93
CA MET A 1 7.58 -18.46 -15.73
C MET A 1 6.13 -18.48 -16.13
N THR A 2 5.21 -18.27 -15.21
CA THR A 2 3.78 -18.09 -15.49
C THR A 2 3.55 -16.60 -15.68
N LEU A 3 2.96 -16.20 -16.81
CA LEU A 3 2.67 -14.79 -17.05
C LEU A 3 1.45 -14.37 -16.21
N TRP A 4 1.45 -13.14 -15.72
CA TRP A 4 0.44 -12.65 -14.78
C TRP A 4 -1.01 -12.83 -15.25
N HIS A 5 -1.27 -12.62 -16.56
CA HIS A 5 -2.61 -12.81 -17.14
C HIS A 5 -3.04 -14.28 -17.28
N GLU A 6 -2.10 -15.24 -17.29
CA GLU A 6 -2.42 -16.66 -17.46
C GLU A 6 -3.27 -17.24 -16.32
N TYR A 7 -3.18 -16.66 -15.10
CA TYR A 7 -4.04 -17.06 -14.00
C TYR A 7 -5.53 -16.84 -14.30
N ILE A 8 -5.86 -15.68 -14.90
CA ILE A 8 -7.25 -15.40 -15.30
C ILE A 8 -7.70 -16.37 -16.41
N GLU A 9 -6.85 -16.60 -17.40
CA GLU A 9 -7.17 -17.51 -18.50
C GLU A 9 -7.38 -18.94 -18.01
N GLN A 10 -6.60 -19.40 -17.03
CA GLN A 10 -6.79 -20.71 -16.40
C GLN A 10 -8.17 -20.81 -15.75
N HIS A 11 -8.57 -19.85 -14.93
CA HIS A 11 -9.88 -19.86 -14.25
C HIS A 11 -11.02 -19.67 -15.24
N ALA A 12 -10.87 -18.84 -16.27
CA ALA A 12 -11.87 -18.68 -17.32
C ALA A 12 -12.11 -19.98 -18.11
N ARG A 13 -11.08 -20.82 -18.31
CA ARG A 13 -11.22 -22.15 -18.93
C ARG A 13 -11.87 -23.16 -17.99
N GLN A 14 -11.44 -23.18 -16.71
CA GLN A 14 -11.86 -24.22 -15.76
C GLN A 14 -13.19 -23.89 -15.06
N ARG A 15 -13.44 -22.62 -14.77
CA ARG A 15 -14.55 -22.13 -13.95
C ARG A 15 -15.15 -20.83 -14.52
N PRO A 16 -15.60 -20.79 -15.80
CA PRO A 16 -16.00 -19.54 -16.47
C PRO A 16 -17.14 -18.80 -15.79
N LYS A 17 -17.99 -19.52 -15.04
CA LYS A 17 -19.15 -18.95 -14.33
C LYS A 17 -18.86 -18.56 -12.87
N ALA A 18 -17.66 -18.87 -12.36
CA ALA A 18 -17.32 -18.51 -10.99
C ALA A 18 -17.21 -16.96 -10.85
N PRO A 19 -17.73 -16.38 -9.74
CA PRO A 19 -17.55 -14.96 -9.46
C PRO A 19 -16.05 -14.61 -9.46
N ALA A 20 -15.71 -13.49 -10.08
CA ALA A 20 -14.33 -13.01 -10.13
C ALA A 20 -14.21 -11.62 -9.50
N PHE A 21 -14.89 -10.62 -10.06
CA PHE A 21 -14.84 -9.25 -9.57
C PHE A 21 -16.20 -8.59 -9.53
N GLY A 22 -16.45 -7.90 -8.41
CA GLY A 22 -17.51 -6.91 -8.33
C GLY A 22 -16.90 -5.55 -7.98
N ASP A 23 -17.59 -4.45 -8.28
CA ASP A 23 -17.18 -3.12 -7.84
C ASP A 23 -18.36 -2.30 -7.27
N SER A 24 -18.01 -1.22 -6.57
CA SER A 24 -18.99 -0.30 -5.98
C SER A 24 -19.83 0.47 -7.01
N GLY A 25 -19.44 0.46 -8.29
CA GLY A 25 -20.23 0.97 -9.42
C GLY A 25 -21.34 0.02 -9.89
N GLY A 26 -21.41 -1.20 -9.34
CA GLY A 26 -22.44 -2.20 -9.63
C GLY A 26 -22.04 -3.26 -10.64
N ALA A 27 -20.85 -3.21 -11.21
CA ALA A 27 -20.37 -4.30 -12.07
C ALA A 27 -20.22 -5.61 -11.26
N ARG A 28 -20.55 -6.72 -11.91
CA ARG A 28 -20.38 -8.09 -11.37
C ARG A 28 -19.92 -8.98 -12.51
N TRP A 29 -18.68 -9.43 -12.44
CA TRP A 29 -18.03 -10.23 -13.47
C TRP A 29 -17.67 -11.61 -12.96
N THR A 30 -17.93 -12.60 -13.79
CA THR A 30 -17.36 -13.95 -13.65
C THR A 30 -15.95 -13.96 -14.23
N TYR A 31 -15.20 -15.04 -14.01
CA TYR A 31 -13.89 -15.23 -14.66
C TYR A 31 -14.01 -15.27 -16.19
N GLY A 32 -15.12 -15.78 -16.72
CA GLY A 32 -15.43 -15.74 -18.15
C GLY A 32 -15.67 -14.32 -18.67
N ASP A 33 -16.39 -13.49 -17.89
CA ASP A 33 -16.62 -12.07 -18.23
C ASP A 33 -15.30 -11.29 -18.22
N LEU A 34 -14.47 -11.50 -17.17
CA LEU A 34 -13.17 -10.87 -17.06
C LEU A 34 -12.26 -11.21 -18.24
N ALA A 35 -12.20 -12.49 -18.62
CA ALA A 35 -11.38 -12.91 -19.78
C ALA A 35 -11.87 -12.27 -21.08
N ARG A 36 -13.19 -12.13 -21.28
CA ARG A 36 -13.74 -11.42 -22.46
C ARG A 36 -13.38 -9.92 -22.40
N ALA A 37 -13.54 -9.30 -21.25
CA ALA A 37 -13.17 -7.89 -21.04
C ALA A 37 -11.68 -7.64 -21.34
N CYS A 38 -10.79 -8.50 -20.84
CA CYS A 38 -9.36 -8.42 -21.12
C CYS A 38 -9.07 -8.56 -22.62
N ASN A 39 -9.66 -9.54 -23.30
CA ASN A 39 -9.46 -9.77 -24.72
C ASN A 39 -9.97 -8.61 -25.59
N ALA A 40 -11.14 -8.04 -25.27
CA ALA A 40 -11.70 -6.90 -25.97
C ALA A 40 -10.79 -5.67 -25.84
N LEU A 41 -10.31 -5.39 -24.63
CA LEU A 41 -9.43 -4.25 -24.39
C LEU A 41 -8.03 -4.48 -24.98
N ARG A 42 -7.50 -5.71 -24.93
CA ARG A 42 -6.25 -6.08 -25.61
C ARG A 42 -6.32 -5.78 -27.09
N THR A 43 -7.43 -6.14 -27.76
CA THR A 43 -7.64 -5.84 -29.20
C THR A 43 -7.65 -4.34 -29.43
N HIS A 44 -8.40 -3.58 -28.64
CA HIS A 44 -8.45 -2.13 -28.73
C HIS A 44 -7.07 -1.47 -28.56
N LEU A 45 -6.28 -1.91 -27.58
CA LEU A 45 -4.92 -1.40 -27.36
C LEU A 45 -3.97 -1.77 -28.52
N ALA A 46 -4.10 -2.98 -29.09
CA ALA A 46 -3.34 -3.38 -30.26
C ALA A 46 -3.68 -2.53 -31.49
N ASP A 47 -4.95 -2.17 -31.67
CA ASP A 47 -5.40 -1.27 -32.75
C ASP A 47 -4.85 0.15 -32.61
N LEU A 48 -4.54 0.57 -31.37
CA LEU A 48 -3.83 1.82 -31.06
C LEU A 48 -2.31 1.71 -31.22
N GLY A 49 -1.79 0.55 -31.65
CA GLY A 49 -0.36 0.31 -31.88
C GLY A 49 0.44 -0.08 -30.64
N VAL A 50 -0.23 -0.39 -29.50
CA VAL A 50 0.45 -0.88 -28.30
C VAL A 50 0.94 -2.30 -28.54
N GLY A 51 2.21 -2.56 -28.25
CA GLY A 51 2.86 -3.86 -28.41
C GLY A 51 3.78 -4.22 -27.24
N PRO A 52 4.51 -5.34 -27.38
CA PRO A 52 5.43 -5.81 -26.35
C PRO A 52 6.47 -4.76 -25.96
N GLY A 53 6.66 -4.58 -24.64
CA GLY A 53 7.60 -3.61 -24.07
C GLY A 53 7.09 -2.16 -24.01
N ASP A 54 5.95 -1.84 -24.63
CA ASP A 54 5.33 -0.54 -24.48
C ASP A 54 4.77 -0.37 -23.04
N ARG A 55 4.67 0.87 -22.57
CA ARG A 55 4.05 1.20 -21.28
C ARG A 55 2.63 1.67 -21.53
N VAL A 56 1.70 1.13 -20.74
CA VAL A 56 0.31 1.58 -20.71
C VAL A 56 0.05 2.17 -19.33
N MET A 57 -0.14 3.49 -19.27
CA MET A 57 -0.46 4.15 -18.01
C MET A 57 -1.95 3.99 -17.74
N LEU A 58 -2.27 3.67 -16.48
CA LEU A 58 -3.64 3.55 -15.99
C LEU A 58 -3.87 4.52 -14.85
N LEU A 59 -4.51 5.66 -15.12
CA LEU A 59 -4.99 6.59 -14.10
C LEU A 59 -6.31 6.08 -13.54
N CYS A 60 -6.27 5.46 -12.37
CA CYS A 60 -7.41 4.70 -11.87
C CYS A 60 -7.71 4.89 -10.38
N GLU A 61 -8.96 4.67 -10.06
CA GLU A 61 -9.45 4.14 -8.79
C GLU A 61 -9.97 2.71 -9.03
N ASN A 62 -10.21 1.95 -7.95
CA ASN A 62 -10.59 0.54 -8.03
C ASN A 62 -11.93 0.33 -8.73
N CYS A 63 -11.93 -0.39 -9.84
CA CYS A 63 -13.13 -0.85 -10.54
C CYS A 63 -12.79 -2.04 -11.45
N CYS A 64 -13.80 -2.75 -11.94
CA CYS A 64 -13.62 -3.90 -12.83
C CYS A 64 -12.86 -3.53 -14.11
N ALA A 65 -13.13 -2.36 -14.70
CA ALA A 65 -12.44 -1.87 -15.89
C ALA A 65 -10.93 -1.66 -15.67
N ALA A 66 -10.52 -1.24 -14.45
CA ALA A 66 -9.11 -1.13 -14.10
C ALA A 66 -8.42 -2.51 -14.08
N VAL A 67 -9.10 -3.53 -13.56
CA VAL A 67 -8.60 -4.92 -13.58
C VAL A 67 -8.42 -5.41 -15.01
N ALA A 68 -9.43 -5.23 -15.87
CA ALA A 68 -9.32 -5.58 -17.29
C ALA A 68 -8.15 -4.88 -17.97
N ALA A 69 -7.91 -3.59 -17.66
CA ALA A 69 -6.80 -2.82 -18.23
C ALA A 69 -5.43 -3.37 -17.85
N LEU A 70 -5.23 -3.73 -16.58
CA LEU A 70 -3.98 -4.33 -16.10
C LEU A 70 -3.66 -5.64 -16.83
N PHE A 71 -4.65 -6.52 -16.95
CA PHE A 71 -4.44 -7.84 -17.56
C PHE A 71 -4.41 -7.81 -19.09
N ALA A 72 -5.19 -6.94 -19.74
CA ALA A 72 -5.09 -6.71 -21.19
C ALA A 72 -3.71 -6.19 -21.58
N THR A 73 -3.13 -5.29 -20.78
CA THR A 73 -1.76 -4.82 -20.95
C THR A 73 -0.75 -5.96 -20.85
N SER A 74 -0.90 -6.82 -19.83
CA SER A 74 -0.06 -8.00 -19.66
C SER A 74 -0.19 -8.99 -20.83
N GLN A 75 -1.39 -9.18 -21.40
CA GLN A 75 -1.62 -10.04 -22.58
C GLN A 75 -0.91 -9.56 -23.86
N LEU A 76 -0.63 -8.25 -23.95
CA LEU A 76 0.15 -7.67 -25.05
C LEU A 76 1.66 -7.80 -24.86
N GLY A 77 2.12 -8.31 -23.70
CA GLY A 77 3.52 -8.23 -23.32
C GLY A 77 3.96 -6.78 -23.04
N ALA A 78 3.02 -5.89 -22.84
CA ALA A 78 3.25 -4.50 -22.47
C ALA A 78 3.34 -4.35 -20.95
N VAL A 79 3.87 -3.22 -20.49
CA VAL A 79 4.11 -2.92 -19.07
C VAL A 79 3.01 -2.02 -18.53
N ALA A 80 2.29 -2.47 -17.51
CA ALA A 80 1.27 -1.67 -16.86
C ALA A 80 1.91 -0.62 -15.92
N VAL A 81 1.39 0.61 -15.96
CA VAL A 81 1.81 1.71 -15.10
C VAL A 81 0.59 2.24 -14.33
N PRO A 82 0.13 1.51 -13.29
CA PRO A 82 -1.03 1.96 -12.51
C PRO A 82 -0.66 3.16 -11.64
N VAL A 83 -1.45 4.22 -11.77
CA VAL A 83 -1.28 5.50 -11.08
C VAL A 83 -2.59 5.90 -10.42
N ASN A 84 -2.51 6.35 -9.18
CA ASN A 84 -3.69 6.79 -8.44
C ASN A 84 -4.26 8.07 -9.07
N ALA A 85 -5.54 8.02 -9.47
CA ALA A 85 -6.21 9.15 -10.11
C ALA A 85 -6.32 10.39 -9.20
N ARG A 86 -6.19 10.23 -7.88
CA ARG A 86 -6.22 11.34 -6.91
C ARG A 86 -4.92 12.16 -6.88
N MET A 87 -3.87 11.73 -7.58
CA MET A 87 -2.65 12.52 -7.71
C MET A 87 -2.95 13.83 -8.45
N ARG A 88 -2.25 14.89 -8.07
CA ARG A 88 -2.40 16.19 -8.73
C ARG A 88 -1.77 16.20 -10.12
N ALA A 89 -2.26 17.06 -11.00
CA ALA A 89 -1.79 17.16 -12.38
C ALA A 89 -0.26 17.22 -12.51
N PRO A 90 0.50 18.05 -11.74
CA PRO A 90 1.96 18.08 -11.84
C PRO A 90 2.66 16.77 -11.46
N GLU A 91 2.06 15.98 -10.56
CA GLU A 91 2.60 14.67 -10.17
C GLU A 91 2.40 13.66 -11.29
N VAL A 92 1.18 13.63 -11.86
CA VAL A 92 0.84 12.80 -13.03
C VAL A 92 1.72 13.15 -14.22
N ASP A 93 1.94 14.45 -14.50
CA ASP A 93 2.74 14.91 -15.62
C ASP A 93 4.22 14.49 -15.50
N ARG A 94 4.79 14.48 -14.29
CA ARG A 94 6.13 13.93 -14.04
C ARG A 94 6.21 12.45 -14.35
N ILE A 95 5.19 11.67 -13.93
CA ILE A 95 5.15 10.23 -14.24
C ILE A 95 4.96 9.99 -15.74
N LEU A 96 4.08 10.76 -16.40
CA LEU A 96 3.90 10.71 -17.86
C LEU A 96 5.21 10.99 -18.61
N ALA A 97 5.93 12.03 -18.21
CA ALA A 97 7.21 12.38 -18.82
C ALA A 97 8.29 11.31 -18.63
N HIS A 98 8.32 10.66 -17.46
CA HIS A 98 9.30 9.62 -17.15
C HIS A 98 8.94 8.26 -17.76
N ALA A 99 7.69 7.81 -17.61
CA ALA A 99 7.22 6.52 -18.13
C ALA A 99 7.07 6.50 -19.65
N GLN A 100 6.77 7.64 -20.29
CA GLN A 100 6.51 7.77 -21.73
C GLN A 100 5.58 6.65 -22.25
N PRO A 101 4.32 6.58 -21.75
CA PRO A 101 3.41 5.51 -22.12
C PRO A 101 2.94 5.66 -23.58
N ALA A 102 2.75 4.54 -24.28
CA ALA A 102 2.14 4.50 -25.62
C ALA A 102 0.63 4.80 -25.58
N ALA A 103 -0.02 4.49 -24.46
CA ALA A 103 -1.42 4.81 -24.22
C ALA A 103 -1.65 5.17 -22.74
N VAL A 104 -2.64 6.04 -22.50
CA VAL A 104 -3.12 6.36 -21.17
C VAL A 104 -4.60 5.97 -21.07
N LEU A 105 -4.91 5.09 -20.13
CA LEU A 105 -6.26 4.66 -19.81
C LEU A 105 -6.73 5.35 -18.53
N LEU A 106 -7.98 5.81 -18.49
CA LEU A 106 -8.53 6.51 -17.33
C LEU A 106 -9.90 5.92 -16.97
N THR A 107 -10.09 5.63 -15.68
CA THR A 107 -11.36 5.09 -15.14
C THR A 107 -12.36 6.22 -14.83
N ALA A 108 -12.58 7.14 -15.78
CA ALA A 108 -13.36 8.35 -15.58
C ALA A 108 -14.84 8.07 -15.21
N ALA A 109 -15.39 6.93 -15.61
CA ALA A 109 -16.75 6.53 -15.23
C ALA A 109 -16.87 6.15 -13.73
N ALA A 110 -15.78 5.71 -13.11
CA ALA A 110 -15.75 5.31 -11.71
C ALA A 110 -15.19 6.40 -10.77
N SER A 111 -14.45 7.38 -11.31
CA SER A 111 -13.69 8.33 -10.52
C SER A 111 -13.81 9.75 -11.06
N PRO A 112 -14.32 10.71 -10.25
CA PRO A 112 -14.33 12.14 -10.60
C PRO A 112 -12.91 12.69 -10.86
N ASP A 113 -11.90 12.22 -10.11
CA ASP A 113 -10.52 12.65 -10.30
C ASP A 113 -9.97 12.12 -11.63
N ALA A 114 -10.23 10.85 -11.98
CA ALA A 114 -9.90 10.32 -13.29
C ALA A 114 -10.64 11.06 -14.44
N ALA A 115 -11.89 11.48 -14.21
CA ALA A 115 -12.64 12.28 -15.18
C ALA A 115 -12.03 13.67 -15.39
N ALA A 116 -11.55 14.32 -14.33
CA ALA A 116 -10.85 15.58 -14.43
C ALA A 116 -9.55 15.44 -15.23
N HIS A 117 -8.77 14.38 -14.99
CA HIS A 117 -7.59 14.07 -15.80
C HIS A 117 -7.94 13.71 -17.24
N ALA A 118 -9.03 12.98 -17.49
CA ALA A 118 -9.48 12.64 -18.84
C ALA A 118 -9.81 13.91 -19.66
N SER A 119 -10.54 14.85 -19.05
CA SER A 119 -10.82 16.14 -19.67
C SER A 119 -9.55 16.95 -19.96
N ARG A 120 -8.63 16.99 -19.00
CA ARG A 120 -7.34 17.71 -19.13
C ARG A 120 -6.47 17.14 -20.25
N LEU A 121 -6.44 15.82 -20.39
CA LEU A 121 -5.62 15.12 -21.38
C LEU A 121 -6.30 14.94 -22.73
N GLY A 122 -7.54 15.39 -22.90
CA GLY A 122 -8.30 15.24 -24.14
C GLY A 122 -8.65 13.77 -24.45
N ALA A 123 -8.86 12.95 -23.41
CA ALA A 123 -9.12 11.53 -23.56
C ALA A 123 -10.49 11.25 -24.20
N GLN A 124 -10.54 10.30 -25.11
CA GLN A 124 -11.77 9.85 -25.76
C GLN A 124 -12.43 8.73 -24.99
N ARG A 125 -13.76 8.78 -24.88
CA ARG A 125 -14.54 7.72 -24.24
C ARG A 125 -14.62 6.50 -25.15
N VAL A 126 -14.34 5.33 -24.59
CA VAL A 126 -14.40 4.03 -25.26
C VAL A 126 -15.19 3.06 -24.38
N GLU A 127 -16.10 2.31 -24.99
CA GLU A 127 -16.93 1.30 -24.33
C GLU A 127 -16.77 -0.07 -25.00
N GLY A 128 -16.91 -1.11 -24.21
CA GLY A 128 -16.82 -2.50 -24.66
C GLY A 128 -17.12 -3.47 -23.53
N ASP A 129 -16.84 -4.75 -23.72
CA ASP A 129 -16.98 -5.77 -22.68
C ASP A 129 -16.18 -5.45 -21.40
N PHE A 130 -15.18 -4.57 -21.51
CA PHE A 130 -14.38 -4.06 -20.38
C PHE A 130 -15.06 -2.92 -19.62
N GLY A 131 -16.30 -2.57 -19.95
CA GLY A 131 -17.01 -1.42 -19.40
C GLY A 131 -16.64 -0.12 -20.11
N CYS A 132 -16.53 0.99 -19.37
CA CYS A 132 -16.23 2.31 -19.90
C CYS A 132 -14.86 2.80 -19.41
N LEU A 133 -13.99 3.13 -20.36
CA LEU A 133 -12.71 3.79 -20.12
C LEU A 133 -12.60 5.07 -20.95
N HIS A 134 -11.71 5.98 -20.55
CA HIS A 134 -11.26 7.07 -21.40
C HIS A 134 -9.83 6.80 -21.83
N VAL A 135 -9.50 7.06 -23.08
CA VAL A 135 -8.23 6.65 -23.67
C VAL A 135 -7.56 7.84 -24.34
N VAL A 136 -6.27 8.03 -24.11
CA VAL A 136 -5.39 8.90 -24.87
C VAL A 136 -4.39 8.00 -25.58
N SER A 137 -4.40 8.00 -26.89
CA SER A 137 -3.31 7.45 -27.68
C SER A 137 -2.20 8.51 -27.75
N GLN A 138 -1.01 8.15 -27.38
CA GLN A 138 0.15 9.00 -27.64
C GLN A 138 0.77 8.52 -28.95
N ASP A 139 1.03 9.45 -29.88
CA ASP A 139 1.69 9.11 -31.14
C ASP A 139 2.92 8.25 -30.83
N ALA A 140 2.97 7.05 -31.39
CA ALA A 140 4.04 6.07 -31.24
C ALA A 140 5.41 6.53 -31.80
N GLY A 141 5.61 7.85 -31.93
CA GLY A 141 6.82 8.49 -32.45
C GLY A 141 8.07 8.37 -31.59
N GLY A 142 7.96 7.76 -30.43
CA GLY A 142 9.09 7.53 -29.54
C GLY A 142 9.01 6.16 -28.88
N LYS A 143 9.42 5.09 -29.57
CA LYS A 143 9.84 3.89 -28.82
C LYS A 143 10.90 4.37 -27.83
N SER A 144 10.57 4.38 -26.54
CA SER A 144 11.54 4.73 -25.50
C SER A 144 12.78 3.87 -25.71
N CYS A 145 13.94 4.52 -25.82
CA CYS A 145 15.23 3.84 -25.94
C CYS A 145 15.64 3.10 -24.67
N ALA A 146 14.85 3.17 -23.59
CA ALA A 146 15.12 2.43 -22.36
C ALA A 146 14.93 0.93 -22.64
N GLN A 147 15.99 0.15 -22.45
CA GLN A 147 15.90 -1.31 -22.49
C GLN A 147 14.95 -1.77 -21.38
N ILE A 148 13.84 -2.38 -21.80
CA ILE A 148 12.88 -3.00 -20.88
C ILE A 148 13.43 -4.37 -20.48
N PRO A 149 13.67 -4.65 -19.19
CA PRO A 149 14.07 -5.98 -18.75
C PRO A 149 13.05 -7.03 -19.17
N GLU A 150 13.54 -8.21 -19.56
CA GLU A 150 12.68 -9.34 -19.89
C GLU A 150 11.81 -9.70 -18.68
N GLY A 151 10.52 -9.98 -18.94
CA GLY A 151 9.56 -10.35 -17.92
C GLY A 151 9.05 -9.19 -17.06
N LEU A 152 9.39 -7.93 -17.36
CA LEU A 152 8.80 -6.78 -16.68
C LEU A 152 7.28 -6.71 -16.94
N ALA A 153 6.50 -6.69 -15.86
CA ALA A 153 5.03 -6.66 -15.93
C ALA A 153 4.45 -5.30 -15.54
N VAL A 154 5.02 -4.67 -14.51
CA VAL A 154 4.47 -3.46 -13.89
C VAL A 154 5.57 -2.48 -13.52
N LEU A 155 5.29 -1.19 -13.72
CA LEU A 155 6.03 -0.07 -13.13
C LEU A 155 5.14 0.60 -12.07
N LEU A 156 5.54 0.49 -10.81
CA LEU A 156 4.88 1.21 -9.72
C LEU A 156 5.70 2.42 -9.30
N TYR A 157 5.08 3.59 -9.33
CA TYR A 157 5.74 4.83 -8.93
C TYR A 157 5.61 5.07 -7.44
N THR A 158 6.76 5.31 -6.79
CA THR A 158 6.84 5.74 -5.39
C THR A 158 7.30 7.18 -5.32
N THR A 159 6.69 7.95 -4.42
CA THR A 159 7.19 9.30 -4.09
C THR A 159 8.39 9.15 -3.16
N GLY A 160 9.59 9.25 -3.73
CA GLY A 160 10.81 9.27 -2.92
C GLY A 160 10.88 10.55 -2.06
N THR A 161 11.68 10.51 -0.98
CA THR A 161 11.99 11.69 -0.13
C THR A 161 12.66 12.83 -0.89
N THR A 162 13.15 12.59 -2.11
CA THR A 162 13.83 13.55 -2.99
C THR A 162 12.89 14.31 -3.95
N GLY A 163 11.59 14.04 -3.92
CA GLY A 163 10.60 14.75 -4.75
C GLY A 163 10.39 14.18 -6.16
N ASP A 164 11.36 13.48 -6.75
CA ASP A 164 11.19 12.85 -8.05
C ASP A 164 10.66 11.42 -7.92
N PRO A 165 9.58 11.07 -8.65
CA PRO A 165 8.98 9.75 -8.58
C PRO A 165 9.93 8.69 -9.16
N LYS A 166 10.13 7.58 -8.43
CA LYS A 166 10.90 6.44 -8.90
C LYS A 166 9.96 5.34 -9.40
N GLY A 167 10.16 4.88 -10.62
CA GLY A 167 9.44 3.74 -11.19
C GLY A 167 10.06 2.41 -10.75
N VAL A 168 9.44 1.72 -9.81
CA VAL A 168 9.85 0.39 -9.34
C VAL A 168 9.46 -0.65 -10.39
N MET A 169 10.43 -1.40 -10.89
CA MET A 169 10.24 -2.44 -11.91
C MET A 169 9.89 -3.79 -11.27
N LEU A 170 8.66 -4.26 -11.48
CA LEU A 170 8.17 -5.55 -10.98
C LEU A 170 7.93 -6.53 -12.13
N SER A 171 8.55 -7.70 -12.06
CA SER A 171 8.37 -8.76 -13.04
C SER A 171 7.11 -9.59 -12.78
N HIS A 172 6.71 -10.41 -13.78
CA HIS A 172 5.68 -11.43 -13.61
C HIS A 172 6.02 -12.40 -12.46
N ASP A 173 7.29 -12.77 -12.31
CA ASP A 173 7.74 -13.66 -11.24
C ASP A 173 7.65 -12.98 -9.86
N ASN A 174 8.02 -11.67 -9.76
CA ASN A 174 7.82 -10.91 -8.52
C ASN A 174 6.35 -10.88 -8.11
N LEU A 175 5.44 -10.56 -9.05
CA LEU A 175 4.01 -10.53 -8.76
C LEU A 175 3.49 -11.90 -8.34
N SER A 176 3.90 -12.97 -9.04
CA SER A 176 3.54 -14.34 -8.71
C SER A 176 4.06 -14.76 -7.33
N PHE A 177 5.30 -14.37 -6.98
CA PHE A 177 5.87 -14.61 -5.65
C PHE A 177 5.06 -13.90 -4.57
N GLY A 178 4.86 -12.57 -4.70
CA GLY A 178 4.14 -11.76 -3.72
C GLY A 178 2.68 -12.17 -3.54
N GLY A 179 1.96 -12.40 -4.65
CA GLY A 179 0.59 -12.90 -4.64
C GLY A 179 0.49 -14.29 -4.02
N GLY A 180 1.37 -15.23 -4.42
CA GLY A 180 1.41 -16.58 -3.90
C GLY A 180 1.78 -16.64 -2.41
N ALA A 181 2.72 -15.81 -1.94
CA ALA A 181 3.06 -15.71 -0.53
C ALA A 181 1.85 -15.19 0.28
N SER A 182 1.17 -14.15 -0.22
CA SER A 182 -0.04 -13.60 0.41
C SER A 182 -1.19 -14.61 0.46
N ALA A 183 -1.40 -15.37 -0.62
CA ALA A 183 -2.44 -16.39 -0.67
C ALA A 183 -2.17 -17.52 0.33
N ARG A 184 -0.94 -18.02 0.40
CA ARG A 184 -0.54 -19.06 1.38
C ARG A 184 -0.62 -18.57 2.83
N LEU A 185 -0.20 -17.32 3.09
CA LEU A 185 -0.27 -16.74 4.44
C LEU A 185 -1.69 -16.73 4.98
N ARG A 186 -2.67 -16.46 4.11
CA ARG A 186 -4.10 -16.30 4.44
C ARG A 186 -4.90 -17.59 4.27
N ASP A 187 -4.25 -18.69 3.89
CA ASP A 187 -4.89 -19.97 3.54
C ASP A 187 -6.07 -19.75 2.57
N MET A 188 -5.83 -18.96 1.51
CA MET A 188 -6.87 -18.58 0.55
C MET A 188 -7.34 -19.74 -0.28
N THR A 189 -8.64 -19.78 -0.51
CA THR A 189 -9.35 -20.77 -1.33
C THR A 189 -10.22 -20.09 -2.38
N THR A 190 -10.78 -20.89 -3.28
CA THR A 190 -11.74 -20.42 -4.29
C THR A 190 -13.07 -19.96 -3.73
N GLU A 191 -13.36 -20.26 -2.47
CA GLU A 191 -14.60 -19.89 -1.77
C GLU A 191 -14.49 -18.53 -1.09
N ASP A 192 -13.29 -17.95 -1.08
CA ASP A 192 -13.07 -16.68 -0.41
C ASP A 192 -13.62 -15.50 -1.20
N VAL A 193 -14.11 -14.53 -0.45
CA VAL A 193 -14.52 -13.22 -0.92
C VAL A 193 -13.62 -12.17 -0.27
N VAL A 194 -12.78 -11.54 -1.09
CA VAL A 194 -11.79 -10.56 -0.64
C VAL A 194 -12.33 -9.13 -0.81
N TYR A 195 -12.30 -8.33 0.24
CA TYR A 195 -12.66 -6.92 0.11
C TYR A 195 -11.48 -6.09 -0.40
N GLY A 196 -11.60 -5.61 -1.62
CA GLY A 196 -10.58 -4.87 -2.37
C GLY A 196 -10.64 -3.36 -2.12
N VAL A 197 -10.46 -2.90 -0.88
CA VAL A 197 -10.48 -1.47 -0.51
C VAL A 197 -9.13 -0.78 -0.75
N LEU A 198 -8.03 -1.54 -0.79
CA LEU A 198 -6.70 -0.99 -1.04
C LEU A 198 -6.52 -0.63 -2.51
N PRO A 199 -5.90 0.52 -2.84
CA PRO A 199 -5.72 0.95 -4.23
C PRO A 199 -4.91 -0.06 -5.05
N LEU A 200 -5.40 -0.41 -6.24
CA LEU A 200 -4.66 -1.25 -7.21
C LEU A 200 -3.42 -0.55 -7.79
N SER A 201 -3.34 0.76 -7.67
CA SER A 201 -2.17 1.57 -7.99
C SER A 201 -1.08 1.54 -6.90
N HIS A 202 -1.28 0.76 -5.84
CA HIS A 202 -0.30 0.54 -4.77
C HIS A 202 0.01 -0.95 -4.65
N VAL A 203 1.27 -1.29 -4.36
CA VAL A 203 1.74 -2.69 -4.34
C VAL A 203 0.95 -3.59 -3.37
N PHE A 204 0.46 -3.06 -2.25
CA PHE A 204 -0.33 -3.83 -1.30
C PHE A 204 -1.67 -4.28 -1.93
N GLY A 205 -2.40 -3.37 -2.60
CA GLY A 205 -3.61 -3.73 -3.35
C GLY A 205 -3.32 -4.61 -4.57
N LEU A 206 -2.24 -4.30 -5.32
CA LEU A 206 -1.90 -5.00 -6.55
C LEU A 206 -1.42 -6.44 -6.31
N ALA A 207 -0.43 -6.64 -5.43
CA ALA A 207 0.16 -7.96 -5.21
C ALA A 207 -0.63 -8.77 -4.18
N SER A 208 -0.91 -8.19 -3.00
CA SER A 208 -1.49 -8.94 -1.89
C SER A 208 -3.02 -9.11 -1.97
N VAL A 209 -3.72 -8.28 -2.75
CA VAL A 209 -5.16 -8.42 -2.97
C VAL A 209 -5.44 -8.96 -4.38
N LEU A 210 -5.17 -8.18 -5.42
CA LEU A 210 -5.50 -8.55 -6.79
C LEU A 210 -4.79 -9.84 -7.24
N THR A 211 -3.45 -9.85 -7.20
CA THR A 211 -2.67 -10.99 -7.69
C THR A 211 -2.94 -12.26 -6.88
N ALA A 212 -2.97 -12.15 -5.54
CA ALA A 212 -3.28 -13.29 -4.68
C ALA A 212 -4.65 -13.91 -5.01
N SER A 213 -5.67 -13.08 -5.22
CA SER A 213 -7.04 -13.55 -5.52
C SER A 213 -7.13 -14.21 -6.89
N VAL A 214 -6.54 -13.63 -7.94
CA VAL A 214 -6.58 -14.25 -9.28
C VAL A 214 -5.74 -15.52 -9.36
N MET A 215 -4.67 -15.65 -8.59
CA MET A 215 -3.89 -16.90 -8.52
C MET A 215 -4.73 -18.06 -7.98
N ILE A 216 -5.56 -17.81 -6.97
CA ILE A 216 -6.39 -18.81 -6.30
C ILE A 216 -7.73 -19.01 -7.03
N GLY A 217 -8.25 -17.97 -7.67
CA GLY A 217 -9.58 -17.96 -8.27
C GLY A 217 -10.68 -17.53 -7.29
N ALA A 218 -10.34 -16.70 -6.30
CA ALA A 218 -11.28 -16.12 -5.34
C ALA A 218 -12.05 -14.94 -5.93
N GLU A 219 -13.20 -14.56 -5.32
CA GLU A 219 -13.94 -13.34 -5.64
C GLU A 219 -13.26 -12.12 -5.00
N VAL A 220 -13.25 -10.98 -5.72
CA VAL A 220 -12.83 -9.68 -5.16
C VAL A 220 -13.96 -8.68 -5.30
N ARG A 221 -14.33 -8.02 -4.21
CA ARG A 221 -15.25 -6.90 -4.19
C ARG A 221 -14.46 -5.61 -4.06
N LEU A 222 -14.33 -4.91 -5.17
CA LEU A 222 -13.55 -3.67 -5.27
C LEU A 222 -14.34 -2.48 -4.72
N GLU A 223 -13.69 -1.72 -3.86
CA GLU A 223 -14.21 -0.45 -3.40
C GLU A 223 -13.45 0.70 -4.06
N THR A 224 -14.17 1.55 -4.77
CA THR A 224 -13.57 2.70 -5.46
C THR A 224 -13.00 3.70 -4.46
N ARG A 225 -13.80 4.04 -3.44
CA ARG A 225 -13.41 4.96 -2.37
C ARG A 225 -13.82 4.43 -1.02
N PHE A 226 -12.88 4.38 -0.10
CA PHE A 226 -13.14 4.01 1.28
C PHE A 226 -14.13 4.98 1.93
N THR A 227 -15.17 4.42 2.56
CA THR A 227 -15.95 5.07 3.61
C THR A 227 -16.13 4.08 4.75
N ALA A 228 -16.17 4.55 5.99
CA ALA A 228 -16.31 3.68 7.15
C ALA A 228 -17.65 2.89 7.12
N GLU A 229 -18.72 3.53 6.65
CA GLU A 229 -20.04 2.92 6.48
C GLU A 229 -20.00 1.74 5.51
N ARG A 230 -19.51 1.96 4.28
CA ARG A 230 -19.44 0.88 3.27
C ARG A 230 -18.52 -0.23 3.70
N PHE A 231 -17.37 0.10 4.28
CA PHE A 231 -16.44 -0.89 4.83
C PHE A 231 -17.14 -1.77 5.87
N TYR A 232 -17.88 -1.17 6.80
CA TYR A 232 -18.65 -1.89 7.82
C TYR A 232 -19.73 -2.80 7.18
N GLN A 233 -20.48 -2.30 6.21
CA GLN A 233 -21.54 -3.03 5.53
C GLN A 233 -21.00 -4.20 4.70
N GLU A 234 -19.94 -4.01 3.92
CA GLU A 234 -19.35 -5.05 3.08
C GLU A 234 -18.77 -6.20 3.92
N LEU A 235 -18.10 -5.90 5.04
CA LEU A 235 -17.58 -6.95 5.92
C LEU A 235 -18.68 -7.82 6.57
N ARG A 236 -19.92 -7.36 6.59
CA ARG A 236 -21.08 -8.13 7.09
C ARG A 236 -21.87 -8.82 5.97
N SER A 237 -21.46 -8.68 4.73
CA SER A 237 -22.19 -9.17 3.56
C SER A 237 -21.50 -10.35 2.85
N GLY A 238 -20.82 -11.22 3.61
CA GLY A 238 -20.16 -12.41 3.06
C GLY A 238 -18.69 -12.23 2.67
N VAL A 239 -18.05 -11.11 3.03
CA VAL A 239 -16.61 -10.94 2.91
C VAL A 239 -15.88 -11.83 3.92
N THR A 240 -14.89 -12.59 3.44
CA THR A 240 -14.10 -13.52 4.28
C THR A 240 -12.74 -12.97 4.66
N LEU A 241 -12.15 -12.14 3.80
CA LEU A 241 -10.81 -11.56 4.02
C LEU A 241 -10.79 -10.06 3.74
N VAL A 242 -10.12 -9.32 4.63
CA VAL A 242 -9.82 -7.91 4.44
C VAL A 242 -8.40 -7.58 4.86
N SER A 243 -7.74 -6.79 4.03
CA SER A 243 -6.48 -6.11 4.37
C SER A 243 -6.69 -4.61 4.24
N ALA A 244 -6.28 -3.86 5.26
CA ALA A 244 -6.45 -2.42 5.26
C ALA A 244 -5.28 -1.74 6.00
N VAL A 245 -5.27 -0.42 6.02
CA VAL A 245 -4.33 0.38 6.83
C VAL A 245 -4.95 0.72 8.18
N PRO A 246 -4.15 0.98 9.23
CA PRO A 246 -4.65 1.26 10.57
C PRO A 246 -5.74 2.33 10.63
N GLN A 247 -5.61 3.39 9.84
CA GLN A 247 -6.59 4.46 9.78
C GLN A 247 -7.98 3.98 9.32
N MET A 248 -8.05 3.08 8.33
CA MET A 248 -9.33 2.52 7.87
C MET A 248 -10.00 1.71 8.97
N HIS A 249 -9.22 0.89 9.69
CA HIS A 249 -9.73 0.13 10.83
C HIS A 249 -10.22 1.05 11.97
N ALA A 250 -9.46 2.11 12.29
CA ALA A 250 -9.86 3.07 13.32
C ALA A 250 -11.19 3.77 12.98
N LEU A 251 -11.33 4.22 11.73
CA LEU A 251 -12.54 4.90 11.26
C LEU A 251 -13.77 3.98 11.25
N VAL A 252 -13.63 2.70 10.90
CA VAL A 252 -14.76 1.77 10.94
C VAL A 252 -15.18 1.43 12.37
N MET A 253 -14.23 1.29 13.30
CA MET A 253 -14.53 1.09 14.72
C MET A 253 -15.23 2.32 15.33
N GLN A 254 -14.78 3.53 14.96
CA GLN A 254 -15.44 4.77 15.36
C GLN A 254 -16.87 4.86 14.81
N TYR A 255 -17.06 4.61 13.51
CA TYR A 255 -18.38 4.57 12.90
C TYR A 255 -19.33 3.61 13.60
N ALA A 256 -18.89 2.38 13.89
CA ALA A 256 -19.70 1.39 14.60
C ALA A 256 -20.08 1.89 15.99
N LYS A 257 -19.16 2.47 16.76
CA LYS A 257 -19.41 3.06 18.08
C LYS A 257 -20.45 4.19 18.01
N GLU A 258 -20.38 5.06 17.01
CA GLU A 258 -21.37 6.12 16.76
C GLU A 258 -22.78 5.56 16.47
N GLN A 259 -22.85 4.35 15.89
CA GLN A 259 -24.10 3.62 15.68
C GLN A 259 -24.55 2.79 16.89
N GLY A 260 -23.85 2.88 18.03
CA GLY A 260 -24.13 2.10 19.25
C GLY A 260 -23.75 0.63 19.13
N LEU A 261 -22.80 0.28 18.30
CA LEU A 261 -22.32 -1.07 18.04
C LEU A 261 -20.88 -1.26 18.53
N ASP A 262 -20.66 -2.27 19.37
CA ASP A 262 -19.37 -2.55 19.98
C ASP A 262 -18.56 -3.59 19.19
N HIS A 263 -19.17 -4.29 18.25
CA HIS A 263 -18.54 -5.35 17.47
C HIS A 263 -19.12 -5.42 16.05
N LEU A 264 -18.32 -5.97 15.13
CA LEU A 264 -18.70 -6.10 13.71
C LEU A 264 -19.85 -7.09 13.50
N GLY A 265 -19.82 -8.25 14.19
CA GLY A 265 -20.84 -9.28 14.07
C GLY A 265 -20.91 -9.93 12.67
N SER A 266 -19.78 -10.08 12.00
CA SER A 266 -19.71 -10.80 10.71
C SER A 266 -19.59 -12.30 10.94
N PRO A 267 -20.46 -13.15 10.32
CA PRO A 267 -20.34 -14.59 10.42
C PRO A 267 -19.26 -15.20 9.52
N ASP A 268 -18.83 -14.48 8.48
CA ASP A 268 -18.02 -15.01 7.37
C ASP A 268 -16.56 -14.53 7.44
N LEU A 269 -16.31 -13.39 8.11
CA LEU A 269 -14.98 -12.80 8.20
C LEU A 269 -14.03 -13.71 9.00
N ARG A 270 -12.96 -14.19 8.34
CA ARG A 270 -11.98 -15.10 8.94
C ARG A 270 -10.55 -14.56 8.98
N TYR A 271 -10.27 -13.49 8.24
CA TYR A 271 -8.94 -12.89 8.18
C TYR A 271 -9.02 -11.37 8.11
N VAL A 272 -8.32 -10.72 9.02
CA VAL A 272 -8.12 -9.25 9.03
C VAL A 272 -6.64 -8.97 9.16
N SER A 273 -6.11 -8.10 8.32
CA SER A 273 -4.73 -7.64 8.48
C SER A 273 -4.60 -6.13 8.40
N SER A 274 -3.67 -5.62 9.19
CA SER A 274 -3.22 -4.24 9.17
C SER A 274 -1.78 -4.20 8.67
N GLY A 275 -1.43 -3.18 7.90
CA GLY A 275 -0.07 -3.03 7.39
C GLY A 275 0.26 -1.56 7.15
N ALA A 276 1.54 -1.30 6.83
CA ALA A 276 2.08 0.03 6.52
C ALA A 276 2.27 0.99 7.71
N ALA A 277 2.01 0.56 8.95
CA ALA A 277 2.33 1.31 10.16
C ALA A 277 2.57 0.36 11.35
N PRO A 278 3.29 0.80 12.40
CA PRO A 278 3.46 0.03 13.63
C PRO A 278 2.13 -0.32 14.29
N LEU A 279 2.08 -1.45 14.98
CA LEU A 279 0.90 -1.97 15.65
C LEU A 279 1.02 -1.75 17.17
N ASP A 280 0.15 -0.90 17.71
CA ASP A 280 0.03 -0.70 19.16
C ASP A 280 -0.71 -1.86 19.82
N PRO A 281 -0.24 -2.38 20.99
CA PRO A 281 -0.87 -3.52 21.66
C PRO A 281 -2.32 -3.30 22.09
N ASP A 282 -2.64 -2.12 22.60
CA ASP A 282 -3.99 -1.79 23.07
C ASP A 282 -4.94 -1.59 21.91
N TRP A 283 -4.45 -0.97 20.85
CA TRP A 283 -5.18 -0.82 19.62
C TRP A 283 -5.47 -2.19 18.97
N LYS A 284 -4.48 -3.10 18.94
CA LYS A 284 -4.65 -4.48 18.46
C LYS A 284 -5.76 -5.19 19.24
N ARG A 285 -5.74 -5.14 20.58
CA ARG A 285 -6.79 -5.76 21.42
C ARG A 285 -8.19 -5.21 21.12
N ARG A 286 -8.31 -3.88 20.94
CA ARG A 286 -9.59 -3.23 20.58
C ARG A 286 -10.07 -3.67 19.19
N ALA A 287 -9.18 -3.75 18.20
CA ALA A 287 -9.51 -4.21 16.87
C ALA A 287 -9.94 -5.68 16.86
N GLU A 288 -9.23 -6.56 17.56
CA GLU A 288 -9.59 -7.97 17.70
C GLU A 288 -10.94 -8.17 18.39
N ALA A 289 -11.22 -7.41 19.45
CA ALA A 289 -12.52 -7.42 20.11
C ALA A 289 -13.65 -6.97 19.17
N PHE A 290 -13.40 -5.96 18.34
CA PHE A 290 -14.37 -5.46 17.35
C PHE A 290 -14.63 -6.47 16.23
N TYR A 291 -13.57 -7.03 15.61
CA TYR A 291 -13.71 -7.94 14.48
C TYR A 291 -14.09 -9.37 14.88
N GLY A 292 -13.76 -9.81 16.09
CA GLY A 292 -13.93 -11.19 16.54
C GLY A 292 -12.93 -12.17 15.95
N VAL A 293 -11.89 -11.69 15.26
CA VAL A 293 -10.82 -12.49 14.65
C VAL A 293 -9.45 -11.89 14.98
N ALA A 294 -8.40 -12.71 14.88
CA ALA A 294 -7.04 -12.25 15.10
C ALA A 294 -6.65 -11.17 14.09
N LEU A 295 -6.02 -10.10 14.56
CA LEU A 295 -5.45 -9.07 13.71
C LEU A 295 -4.04 -9.46 13.31
N GLN A 296 -3.83 -9.67 12.01
CA GLN A 296 -2.52 -9.94 11.45
C GLN A 296 -1.78 -8.64 11.14
N ASN A 297 -0.47 -8.67 11.28
CA ASN A 297 0.41 -7.57 10.93
C ASN A 297 1.40 -8.01 9.86
N GLY A 298 1.93 -7.06 9.09
CA GLY A 298 2.92 -7.35 8.07
C GLY A 298 3.76 -6.14 7.69
N TYR A 299 4.96 -6.42 7.22
CA TYR A 299 5.90 -5.44 6.72
C TYR A 299 6.20 -5.71 5.26
N GLY A 300 6.27 -4.63 4.50
CA GLY A 300 6.61 -4.67 3.09
C GLY A 300 6.78 -3.31 2.46
N MET A 301 7.27 -3.31 1.24
CA MET A 301 7.53 -2.11 0.46
C MET A 301 7.33 -2.39 -1.03
N THR A 302 7.25 -1.35 -1.84
CA THR A 302 7.03 -1.49 -3.28
C THR A 302 8.18 -2.26 -3.93
N GLU A 303 9.42 -1.96 -3.52
CA GLU A 303 10.65 -2.59 -3.98
C GLU A 303 10.77 -4.08 -3.59
N ALA A 304 9.89 -4.54 -2.70
CA ALA A 304 9.79 -5.95 -2.29
C ALA A 304 8.42 -6.57 -2.64
N THR A 305 7.75 -6.09 -3.65
CA THR A 305 6.48 -6.63 -4.18
C THR A 305 5.46 -6.92 -3.07
N ALA A 306 5.22 -5.95 -2.20
CA ALA A 306 4.41 -5.94 -0.99
C ALA A 306 5.07 -6.62 0.22
N GLY A 307 5.11 -7.95 0.30
CA GLY A 307 5.40 -8.66 1.55
C GLY A 307 6.86 -9.03 1.75
N ILE A 308 7.38 -8.76 2.94
CA ILE A 308 8.70 -9.21 3.45
C ILE A 308 8.49 -10.12 4.65
N CYS A 309 7.72 -9.67 5.65
CA CYS A 309 7.39 -10.39 6.88
C CYS A 309 5.89 -10.32 7.13
N ALA A 310 5.33 -11.32 7.81
CA ALA A 310 3.95 -11.28 8.27
C ALA A 310 3.72 -12.22 9.45
N THR A 311 2.78 -11.84 10.34
CA THR A 311 2.35 -12.66 11.48
C THR A 311 1.34 -13.72 11.07
N ARG A 312 1.24 -14.77 11.91
CA ARG A 312 0.14 -15.75 11.95
C ARG A 312 -0.41 -15.84 13.38
N ASN A 313 -0.86 -14.71 13.89
CA ASN A 313 -1.37 -14.58 15.25
C ASN A 313 -2.69 -15.32 15.43
N ARG A 314 -2.91 -15.85 16.62
CA ARG A 314 -4.22 -16.29 17.11
C ARG A 314 -4.92 -15.13 17.82
N LEU A 315 -6.23 -15.22 17.91
CA LEU A 315 -7.01 -14.24 18.66
C LEU A 315 -6.52 -14.16 20.12
N GLY A 316 -6.14 -12.95 20.53
CA GLY A 316 -5.63 -12.67 21.86
C GLY A 316 -4.11 -12.79 22.03
N ASP A 317 -3.36 -13.19 21.00
CA ASP A 317 -1.89 -13.16 21.06
C ASP A 317 -1.39 -11.72 21.27
N SER A 318 -0.39 -11.55 22.14
CA SER A 318 0.18 -10.23 22.47
C SER A 318 1.23 -9.74 21.46
N ASP A 319 1.56 -10.54 20.45
CA ASP A 319 2.57 -10.21 19.44
C ASP A 319 2.16 -8.98 18.60
N THR A 320 3.04 -7.99 18.59
CA THR A 320 2.91 -6.76 17.79
C THR A 320 4.05 -6.59 16.78
N SER A 321 4.90 -7.62 16.63
CA SER A 321 5.92 -7.69 15.58
C SER A 321 5.27 -7.64 14.19
N VAL A 322 6.09 -7.56 13.16
CA VAL A 322 5.64 -7.79 11.79
C VAL A 322 5.81 -9.25 11.35
N GLY A 323 6.10 -10.13 12.30
CA GLY A 323 6.25 -11.57 12.10
C GLY A 323 7.61 -11.98 11.53
N PRO A 324 7.78 -13.27 11.27
CA PRO A 324 8.99 -13.80 10.63
C PRO A 324 9.01 -13.48 9.13
N PRO A 325 10.17 -13.56 8.48
CA PRO A 325 10.29 -13.47 7.02
C PRO A 325 9.37 -14.47 6.31
N LEU A 326 8.76 -14.02 5.21
CA LEU A 326 7.94 -14.91 4.37
C LEU A 326 8.81 -16.02 3.77
N PRO A 327 8.24 -17.22 3.54
CA PRO A 327 8.96 -18.33 2.91
C PRO A 327 9.59 -17.92 1.58
N GLY A 328 10.92 -18.07 1.45
CA GLY A 328 11.70 -17.67 0.29
C GLY A 328 12.19 -16.21 0.33
N VAL A 329 12.05 -15.54 1.46
CA VAL A 329 12.66 -14.23 1.74
C VAL A 329 13.70 -14.39 2.83
N ASP A 330 14.93 -14.03 2.53
CA ASP A 330 16.02 -13.90 3.52
C ASP A 330 16.01 -12.48 4.07
N VAL A 331 16.18 -12.33 5.38
CA VAL A 331 16.31 -11.02 6.06
C VAL A 331 17.58 -11.02 6.90
N ARG A 332 18.34 -9.95 6.84
CA ARG A 332 19.48 -9.68 7.72
C ARG A 332 19.49 -8.22 8.16
N LEU A 333 20.16 -7.93 9.27
CA LEU A 333 20.31 -6.57 9.80
C LEU A 333 21.76 -6.09 9.57
N ASP A 334 21.90 -4.95 8.90
CA ASP A 334 23.20 -4.27 8.79
C ASP A 334 23.35 -3.31 9.97
N GLN A 335 24.09 -3.76 11.00
CA GLN A 335 24.32 -2.98 12.22
C GLN A 335 25.44 -1.95 12.07
N SER A 336 26.13 -1.89 10.93
CA SER A 336 27.23 -0.95 10.68
C SER A 336 26.77 0.45 10.26
N VAL A 337 25.47 0.61 10.00
CA VAL A 337 24.87 1.90 9.58
C VAL A 337 24.70 2.85 10.76
N PRO A 338 24.60 4.17 10.52
CA PRO A 338 24.23 5.13 11.56
C PRO A 338 22.92 4.72 12.26
N GLY A 339 22.92 4.75 13.59
CA GLY A 339 21.79 4.26 14.41
C GLY A 339 21.76 2.76 14.62
N GLY A 340 22.68 2.01 14.01
CA GLY A 340 22.83 0.56 14.20
C GLY A 340 23.64 0.20 15.44
N GLY A 341 23.55 -1.07 15.85
CA GLY A 341 24.24 -1.64 17.01
C GLY A 341 23.29 -2.26 18.03
N ALA A 342 23.83 -3.05 18.96
CA ALA A 342 23.05 -3.71 20.02
C ALA A 342 21.83 -4.52 19.50
N GLY A 343 21.96 -5.16 18.33
CA GLY A 343 20.88 -5.95 17.72
C GLY A 343 19.96 -5.18 16.80
N VAL A 344 20.08 -3.84 16.73
CA VAL A 344 19.34 -2.98 15.79
C VAL A 344 20.20 -2.73 14.53
N GLY A 345 19.59 -2.77 13.35
CA GLY A 345 20.29 -2.49 12.10
C GLY A 345 19.33 -2.17 10.96
N GLU A 346 19.91 -1.74 9.82
CA GLU A 346 19.12 -1.57 8.61
C GLU A 346 18.67 -2.95 8.08
N ILE A 347 17.39 -3.05 7.79
CA ILE A 347 16.79 -4.27 7.27
C ILE A 347 17.22 -4.45 5.82
N CYS A 348 17.99 -5.50 5.55
CA CYS A 348 18.36 -5.93 4.21
C CYS A 348 17.63 -7.23 3.90
N LEU A 349 17.12 -7.35 2.68
CA LEU A 349 16.33 -8.52 2.28
C LEU A 349 16.78 -9.05 0.90
N ARG A 350 16.54 -10.34 0.68
CA ARG A 350 16.80 -11.01 -0.59
C ARG A 350 15.72 -12.07 -0.80
N GLY A 351 15.19 -12.18 -2.02
CA GLY A 351 14.18 -13.18 -2.37
C GLY A 351 13.52 -12.93 -3.71
N GLY A 352 12.57 -13.79 -4.06
CA GLY A 352 11.80 -13.66 -5.29
C GLY A 352 10.84 -12.46 -5.34
N ASN A 353 10.69 -11.78 -4.21
CA ASN A 353 9.90 -10.56 -4.08
C ASN A 353 10.68 -9.28 -4.44
N VAL A 354 12.02 -9.34 -4.55
CA VAL A 354 12.86 -8.15 -4.78
C VAL A 354 12.71 -7.66 -6.21
N MET A 355 12.50 -6.37 -6.38
CA MET A 355 12.34 -5.68 -7.66
C MET A 355 13.51 -5.91 -8.63
N LEU A 356 13.31 -5.67 -9.92
CA LEU A 356 14.38 -5.65 -10.92
C LEU A 356 15.26 -4.39 -10.82
N GLY A 357 14.80 -3.35 -10.16
CA GLY A 357 15.46 -2.05 -10.00
C GLY A 357 14.53 -0.89 -10.27
N TYR A 358 15.09 0.32 -10.35
CA TYR A 358 14.36 1.53 -10.70
C TYR A 358 14.48 1.82 -12.19
N PHE A 359 13.35 2.02 -12.85
CA PHE A 359 13.26 2.30 -14.28
C PHE A 359 14.04 3.56 -14.65
N GLY A 360 14.92 3.44 -15.65
CA GLY A 360 15.73 4.56 -16.12
C GLY A 360 16.74 5.12 -15.10
N ASN A 361 16.94 4.47 -13.95
CA ASN A 361 17.81 4.97 -12.90
C ASN A 361 18.74 3.88 -12.30
N PRO A 362 19.78 3.48 -13.05
CA PRO A 362 20.73 2.45 -12.59
C PRO A 362 21.52 2.88 -11.35
N GLU A 363 21.82 4.16 -11.20
CA GLU A 363 22.54 4.68 -10.03
C GLU A 363 21.72 4.49 -8.74
N ALA A 364 20.44 4.90 -8.76
CA ALA A 364 19.56 4.66 -7.62
C ALA A 364 19.34 3.18 -7.34
N THR A 365 19.36 2.33 -8.38
CA THR A 365 19.27 0.88 -8.24
C THR A 365 20.49 0.33 -7.50
N GLN A 366 21.71 0.67 -7.96
CA GLN A 366 22.97 0.23 -7.36
C GLN A 366 23.12 0.72 -5.91
N ALA A 367 22.54 1.88 -5.57
CA ALA A 367 22.60 2.40 -4.22
C ALA A 367 21.80 1.56 -3.19
N VAL A 368 20.82 0.77 -3.64
CA VAL A 368 19.95 -0.02 -2.75
C VAL A 368 20.01 -1.53 -2.99
N LEU A 369 20.39 -1.97 -4.18
CA LEU A 369 20.44 -3.38 -4.59
C LEU A 369 21.86 -3.78 -4.94
N ASP A 370 22.44 -4.67 -4.13
CA ASP A 370 23.80 -5.14 -4.33
C ASP A 370 23.87 -6.27 -5.38
N PRO A 371 25.10 -6.58 -5.92
CA PRO A 371 25.27 -7.64 -6.90
C PRO A 371 24.90 -9.05 -6.42
N ALA A 372 24.83 -9.28 -5.10
CA ALA A 372 24.41 -10.55 -4.49
C ALA A 372 22.88 -10.64 -4.31
N GLY A 373 22.13 -9.62 -4.77
CA GLY A 373 20.68 -9.55 -4.72
C GLY A 373 20.11 -9.09 -3.37
N TRP A 374 20.91 -8.49 -2.50
CA TRP A 374 20.40 -7.90 -1.25
C TRP A 374 19.90 -6.49 -1.49
N LEU A 375 18.65 -6.28 -1.15
CA LEU A 375 17.99 -4.97 -1.16
C LEU A 375 18.09 -4.32 0.22
N ARG A 376 18.59 -3.10 0.28
CA ARG A 376 18.59 -2.23 1.46
C ARG A 376 17.23 -1.52 1.53
N SER A 377 16.48 -1.73 2.62
CA SER A 377 15.13 -1.18 2.74
C SER A 377 15.10 0.31 3.12
N GLY A 378 16.15 0.78 3.79
CA GLY A 378 16.17 2.09 4.45
C GLY A 378 15.38 2.12 5.76
N ASP A 379 14.83 1.00 6.20
CA ASP A 379 14.12 0.85 7.47
C ASP A 379 15.03 0.18 8.50
N MET A 380 14.94 0.61 9.75
CA MET A 380 15.67 0.07 10.89
C MET A 380 14.80 -0.91 11.66
N GLY A 381 15.41 -1.96 12.19
CA GLY A 381 14.68 -2.95 12.97
C GLY A 381 15.58 -3.91 13.72
N ARG A 382 14.94 -4.82 14.45
CA ARG A 382 15.60 -5.89 15.20
C ARG A 382 14.85 -7.21 15.04
N LEU A 383 15.56 -8.32 15.19
CA LEU A 383 14.97 -9.66 15.26
C LEU A 383 14.90 -10.07 16.73
N ASP A 384 13.75 -10.59 17.16
CA ASP A 384 13.63 -11.22 18.48
C ASP A 384 14.20 -12.65 18.49
N GLU A 385 14.20 -13.28 19.66
CA GLU A 385 14.72 -14.65 19.87
C GLU A 385 13.93 -15.71 19.06
N SER A 386 12.70 -15.41 18.67
CA SER A 386 11.85 -16.26 17.85
C SER A 386 12.03 -16.04 16.35
N GLY A 387 12.85 -15.04 15.97
CA GLY A 387 13.09 -14.65 14.59
C GLY A 387 12.03 -13.74 13.98
N ASN A 388 11.15 -13.17 14.81
CA ASN A 388 10.20 -12.16 14.33
C ASN A 388 10.88 -10.81 14.19
N LEU A 389 10.54 -10.09 13.13
CA LEU A 389 11.05 -8.77 12.85
C LEU A 389 10.20 -7.69 13.56
N HIS A 390 10.88 -6.77 14.21
CA HIS A 390 10.31 -5.55 14.76
C HIS A 390 10.86 -4.35 14.00
N ILE A 391 9.99 -3.45 13.56
CA ILE A 391 10.37 -2.23 12.86
C ILE A 391 10.54 -1.11 13.90
N ASP A 392 11.73 -0.55 13.98
CA ASP A 392 12.03 0.55 14.90
C ASP A 392 11.82 1.92 14.25
N GLY A 393 11.96 2.01 12.91
CA GLY A 393 11.69 3.24 12.15
C GLY A 393 12.43 3.32 10.84
N ARG A 394 12.49 4.51 10.25
CA ARG A 394 13.30 4.76 9.06
C ARG A 394 14.64 5.37 9.44
N ALA A 395 15.71 4.89 8.81
CA ALA A 395 17.05 5.43 9.03
C ALA A 395 17.12 6.93 8.76
N LYS A 396 16.38 7.43 7.76
CA LYS A 396 16.31 8.85 7.40
C LYS A 396 15.37 9.69 8.29
N GLU A 397 14.50 9.05 9.07
CA GLU A 397 13.57 9.71 10.00
C GLU A 397 14.08 9.62 11.45
N LEU A 398 15.24 8.99 11.67
CA LEU A 398 15.89 8.93 12.97
C LEU A 398 16.17 10.35 13.47
N ILE A 399 15.69 10.66 14.67
CA ILE A 399 15.90 11.93 15.33
C ILE A 399 17.08 11.79 16.28
N ILE A 400 18.07 12.64 16.16
CA ILE A 400 19.22 12.68 17.08
C ILE A 400 18.98 13.80 18.09
N HIS A 401 18.52 13.43 19.28
CA HIS A 401 18.21 14.39 20.36
C HIS A 401 19.08 14.17 21.58
N GLY A 402 19.85 15.19 21.96
CA GLY A 402 20.79 15.11 23.08
C GLY A 402 21.86 14.03 22.91
N GLY A 403 22.22 13.67 21.66
CA GLY A 403 23.16 12.59 21.34
C GLY A 403 22.55 11.18 21.42
N PHE A 404 21.25 11.07 21.62
CA PHE A 404 20.52 9.78 21.64
C PHE A 404 19.66 9.61 20.39
N ASN A 405 19.55 8.36 19.95
CA ASN A 405 18.67 7.99 18.86
C ASN A 405 17.21 7.91 19.37
N VAL A 406 16.33 8.66 18.70
CA VAL A 406 14.87 8.60 18.93
C VAL A 406 14.19 8.17 17.64
N PHE A 407 13.55 7.03 17.66
CA PHE A 407 12.78 6.54 16.53
C PHE A 407 11.33 7.06 16.61
N PRO A 408 10.85 7.85 15.62
CA PRO A 408 9.50 8.37 15.64
C PRO A 408 8.40 7.35 15.99
N PRO A 409 8.41 6.11 15.47
CA PRO A 409 7.37 5.13 15.76
C PRO A 409 7.20 4.80 17.24
N GLU A 410 8.25 4.81 18.04
CA GLU A 410 8.14 4.53 19.48
C GLU A 410 7.43 5.66 20.24
N VAL A 411 7.65 6.90 19.79
CA VAL A 411 6.98 8.08 20.37
C VAL A 411 5.52 8.14 19.90
N GLU A 412 5.28 7.83 18.64
CA GLU A 412 3.95 7.73 18.05
C GLU A 412 3.11 6.64 18.74
N ALA A 413 3.70 5.48 19.01
CA ALA A 413 3.03 4.40 19.73
C ALA A 413 2.58 4.83 21.14
N ALA A 414 3.46 5.52 21.89
CA ALA A 414 3.11 6.03 23.20
C ALA A 414 1.99 7.07 23.17
N LEU A 415 1.97 7.96 22.16
CA LEU A 415 0.89 8.93 21.98
C LEU A 415 -0.43 8.26 21.55
N ASN A 416 -0.36 7.31 20.62
CA ASN A 416 -1.53 6.62 20.08
C ASN A 416 -2.22 5.69 21.10
N ALA A 417 -1.52 5.30 22.19
CA ALA A 417 -2.11 4.58 23.29
C ALA A 417 -3.11 5.42 24.11
N HIS A 418 -3.09 6.74 24.01
CA HIS A 418 -4.04 7.61 24.71
C HIS A 418 -5.46 7.49 24.10
N PRO A 419 -6.53 7.32 24.90
CA PRO A 419 -7.88 7.04 24.41
C PRO A 419 -8.49 8.09 23.46
N GLN A 420 -8.09 9.36 23.58
CA GLN A 420 -8.59 10.47 22.78
C GLN A 420 -7.72 10.75 21.54
N VAL A 421 -6.61 10.02 21.36
CA VAL A 421 -5.75 10.16 20.18
C VAL A 421 -6.22 9.24 19.08
N ILE A 422 -6.50 9.81 17.91
CA ILE A 422 -6.87 9.04 16.70
C ILE A 422 -5.60 8.47 16.07
N GLN A 423 -4.61 9.33 15.85
CA GLN A 423 -3.28 8.96 15.35
C GLN A 423 -2.29 10.12 15.59
N SER A 424 -1.01 9.82 15.55
CA SER A 424 0.04 10.83 15.69
C SER A 424 1.13 10.63 14.64
N ALA A 425 1.92 11.69 14.45
CA ALA A 425 3.13 11.67 13.64
C ALA A 425 4.22 12.49 14.32
N VAL A 426 5.43 11.94 14.36
CA VAL A 426 6.57 12.53 15.05
C VAL A 426 7.69 12.82 14.04
N VAL A 427 8.30 14.00 14.14
CA VAL A 427 9.43 14.41 13.32
C VAL A 427 10.48 15.16 14.14
N GLY A 428 11.72 15.13 13.67
CA GLY A 428 12.80 15.97 14.19
C GLY A 428 12.76 17.37 13.55
N ARG A 429 13.00 18.40 14.37
CA ARG A 429 13.27 19.76 13.89
C ARG A 429 14.68 20.16 14.31
N PRO A 430 15.58 20.51 13.39
CA PRO A 430 16.90 20.99 13.72
C PRO A 430 16.84 22.24 14.64
N GLN A 431 17.55 22.20 15.75
CA GLN A 431 17.60 23.29 16.74
C GLN A 431 18.96 23.34 17.41
N GLY A 432 19.76 24.37 17.09
CA GLY A 432 21.02 24.67 17.81
C GLY A 432 22.10 23.56 17.73
N GLY A 433 22.15 22.78 16.65
CA GLY A 433 23.08 21.63 16.48
C GLY A 433 22.58 20.31 17.03
N ASP A 434 21.35 20.26 17.49
CA ASP A 434 20.59 19.11 17.95
C ASP A 434 19.26 19.03 17.18
N GLU A 435 18.42 18.04 17.45
CA GLU A 435 17.08 17.94 16.91
C GLU A 435 16.03 17.92 18.03
N GLN A 436 15.01 18.74 17.88
CA GLN A 436 13.85 18.73 18.78
C GLN A 436 12.84 17.70 18.30
N VAL A 437 12.37 16.84 19.20
CA VAL A 437 11.25 15.90 18.91
C VAL A 437 9.94 16.68 18.93
N ILE A 438 9.21 16.69 17.82
CA ILE A 438 7.89 17.34 17.68
C ILE A 438 6.84 16.30 17.32
N ALA A 439 5.73 16.32 18.05
CA ALA A 439 4.58 15.46 17.81
C ALA A 439 3.40 16.26 17.26
N PHE A 440 2.77 15.75 16.22
CA PHE A 440 1.51 16.21 15.65
C PHE A 440 0.46 15.13 15.95
N VAL A 441 -0.58 15.50 16.69
CA VAL A 441 -1.54 14.56 17.24
C VAL A 441 -2.94 14.86 16.71
N GLN A 442 -3.50 13.91 15.98
CA GLN A 442 -4.86 14.02 15.49
C GLN A 442 -5.86 13.59 16.55
N VAL A 443 -6.83 14.44 16.81
CA VAL A 443 -7.89 14.25 17.81
C VAL A 443 -9.26 14.59 17.22
N ALA A 444 -10.32 14.08 17.84
CA ALA A 444 -11.67 14.43 17.43
C ALA A 444 -12.01 15.86 17.91
N VAL A 445 -12.72 16.63 17.07
CA VAL A 445 -13.19 17.97 17.43
C VAL A 445 -14.19 17.86 18.60
N GLY A 446 -13.89 18.59 19.68
CA GLY A 446 -14.74 18.61 20.89
C GLY A 446 -14.42 17.49 21.91
N ASP A 447 -13.41 16.65 21.65
CA ASP A 447 -12.89 15.64 22.57
C ASP A 447 -11.34 15.70 22.67
N GLU A 448 -10.80 16.94 22.61
CA GLU A 448 -9.36 17.15 22.64
C GLU A 448 -8.80 16.96 24.06
N PRO A 449 -7.78 16.13 24.27
CA PRO A 449 -7.05 16.07 25.54
C PRO A 449 -6.24 17.36 25.72
N LYS A 450 -5.97 17.74 26.98
CA LYS A 450 -5.01 18.83 27.23
C LYS A 450 -3.60 18.36 26.89
N VAL A 451 -2.80 19.25 26.30
CA VAL A 451 -1.40 18.95 25.95
C VAL A 451 -0.60 18.47 27.15
N ASP A 452 -0.84 19.04 28.34
CA ASP A 452 -0.15 18.61 29.58
C ASP A 452 -0.58 17.21 30.05
N GLU A 453 -1.80 16.79 29.77
CA GLU A 453 -2.28 15.40 30.01
C GLU A 453 -1.56 14.43 29.11
N LEU A 454 -1.43 14.74 27.80
CA LEU A 454 -0.64 13.94 26.86
C LEU A 454 0.83 13.87 27.26
N ARG A 455 1.43 15.00 27.69
CA ARG A 455 2.81 15.00 28.16
C ARG A 455 3.01 14.10 29.38
N ALA A 456 2.10 14.17 30.36
CA ALA A 456 2.13 13.30 31.54
C ALA A 456 1.99 11.82 31.15
N PHE A 457 1.03 11.52 30.27
CA PHE A 457 0.77 10.16 29.79
C PHE A 457 2.00 9.55 29.07
N VAL A 458 2.62 10.30 28.17
CA VAL A 458 3.84 9.87 27.47
C VAL A 458 5.05 9.78 28.43
N ALA A 459 5.10 10.61 29.46
CA ALA A 459 6.20 10.61 30.42
C ALA A 459 6.23 9.34 31.29
N GLU A 460 5.13 8.62 31.45
CA GLU A 460 5.07 7.33 32.13
C GLU A 460 5.65 6.18 31.28
N GLN A 461 5.71 6.36 29.96
CA GLN A 461 6.07 5.30 29.03
C GLN A 461 7.45 5.49 28.38
N LEU A 462 7.92 6.75 28.24
CA LEU A 462 9.13 7.09 27.52
C LEU A 462 10.21 7.76 28.39
N ALA A 463 11.45 7.40 28.10
CA ALA A 463 12.62 8.09 28.69
C ALA A 463 12.60 9.58 28.31
N GLY A 464 13.19 10.43 29.15
CA GLY A 464 13.13 11.89 29.02
C GLY A 464 13.55 12.42 27.65
N TYR A 465 14.63 11.88 27.08
CA TYR A 465 15.14 12.29 25.77
C TYR A 465 14.24 11.90 24.58
N LYS A 466 13.29 10.97 24.75
CA LYS A 466 12.33 10.55 23.71
C LYS A 466 11.04 11.38 23.72
N ARG A 467 10.80 12.13 24.79
CA ARG A 467 9.54 12.86 24.98
C ARG A 467 9.45 14.06 24.02
N PRO A 468 8.29 14.28 23.36
CA PRO A 468 8.14 15.45 22.52
C PRO A 468 8.33 16.75 23.28
N GLY A 469 9.23 17.59 22.79
CA GLY A 469 9.40 18.95 23.30
C GLY A 469 8.23 19.86 22.94
N LEU A 470 7.56 19.55 21.81
CA LEU A 470 6.35 20.25 21.35
C LEU A 470 5.31 19.22 20.90
N ILE A 471 4.05 19.42 21.33
CA ILE A 471 2.89 18.65 20.90
C ILE A 471 1.88 19.63 20.28
N ILE A 472 1.50 19.37 19.03
CA ILE A 472 0.51 20.14 18.27
C ILE A 472 -0.71 19.26 18.06
N LEU A 473 -1.89 19.72 18.54
CA LEU A 473 -3.17 19.05 18.33
C LEU A 473 -3.79 19.54 17.00
N THR A 474 -4.40 18.63 16.26
CA THR A 474 -5.07 18.93 14.99
C THR A 474 -6.27 17.98 14.79
N ASP A 475 -7.24 18.41 14.02
CA ASP A 475 -8.34 17.58 13.54
C ASP A 475 -7.97 16.72 12.33
N GLN A 476 -6.91 17.10 11.60
CA GLN A 476 -6.45 16.40 10.41
C GLN A 476 -4.94 16.50 10.21
N LEU A 477 -4.31 15.34 9.91
CA LEU A 477 -2.92 15.27 9.47
C LEU A 477 -2.84 15.19 7.93
N PRO A 478 -1.85 15.83 7.29
CA PRO A 478 -1.64 15.70 5.85
C PRO A 478 -1.30 14.24 5.51
N ALA A 479 -2.10 13.63 4.64
CA ALA A 479 -1.96 12.25 4.25
C ALA A 479 -2.00 12.07 2.73
N ALA A 480 -1.31 11.04 2.24
CA ALA A 480 -1.42 10.58 0.86
C ALA A 480 -2.79 9.93 0.61
N PRO A 481 -3.20 9.77 -0.66
CA PRO A 481 -4.45 9.05 -1.01
C PRO A 481 -4.52 7.61 -0.48
N THR A 482 -3.39 7.03 -0.11
CA THR A 482 -3.26 5.70 0.53
C THR A 482 -3.55 5.72 2.03
N GLY A 483 -3.80 6.88 2.64
CA GLY A 483 -3.95 7.05 4.08
C GLY A 483 -2.61 7.20 4.84
N LYS A 484 -1.46 7.16 4.13
CA LYS A 484 -0.14 7.33 4.75
C LYS A 484 0.11 8.80 5.07
N ILE A 485 0.47 9.10 6.33
CA ILE A 485 0.83 10.46 6.76
C ILE A 485 2.08 10.95 6.01
N LEU A 486 2.01 12.18 5.52
CA LEU A 486 3.10 12.85 4.78
C LEU A 486 3.99 13.62 5.76
N LYS A 487 4.84 12.90 6.51
CA LYS A 487 5.69 13.48 7.56
C LYS A 487 6.55 14.66 7.07
N HIS A 488 7.04 14.60 5.84
CA HIS A 488 7.85 15.67 5.25
C HIS A 488 7.10 17.00 5.07
N MET A 489 5.78 16.99 5.11
CA MET A 489 4.95 18.19 4.99
C MET A 489 4.60 18.80 6.34
N LEU A 490 4.76 18.08 7.47
CA LEU A 490 4.25 18.50 8.77
C LEU A 490 4.83 19.83 9.24
N LEU A 491 6.14 19.97 9.19
CA LEU A 491 6.80 21.22 9.63
C LEU A 491 6.39 22.45 8.79
N THR A 492 6.12 22.25 7.50
CA THR A 492 5.67 23.34 6.61
C THR A 492 4.17 23.60 6.78
N HIS A 493 3.38 22.55 6.92
CA HIS A 493 1.91 22.66 7.05
C HIS A 493 1.50 23.36 8.36
N PHE A 494 2.22 23.09 9.44
CA PHE A 494 1.94 23.64 10.76
C PHE A 494 2.97 24.74 11.17
N ALA A 495 3.59 25.42 10.20
CA ALA A 495 4.65 26.40 10.46
C ALA A 495 4.26 27.48 11.47
N ASP A 496 3.01 27.96 11.43
CA ASP A 496 2.49 28.99 12.32
C ASP A 496 2.34 28.54 13.79
N GLN A 497 2.34 27.23 14.03
CA GLN A 497 2.20 26.62 15.36
C GLN A 497 3.54 26.12 15.93
N LEU A 498 4.62 26.27 15.20
CA LEU A 498 5.97 25.83 15.58
C LEU A 498 6.80 26.90 16.32
N THR A 499 6.20 28.02 16.68
CA THR A 499 6.85 29.14 17.38
C THR A 499 6.98 28.91 18.88
#